data_3890bb3c45ac4c20355c402cb4cab620
#
_entry.id   3890bb3c45ac4c20355c402cb4cab620
#
_cell.length_a   1.000
_cell.length_b   1.000
_cell.length_c   1.000
_cell.angle_alpha   90.00
_cell.angle_beta   90.00
_cell.angle_gamma   90.00
#
_symmetry.space_group_name_H-M   'P 1'
#
loop_
_entity.id
_entity.type
_entity.pdbx_description
1 polymer ?
#
loop_
_entity_poly.entity_id
_entity_poly.type
_entity_poly.pdbx_seq_one_letter_code
_entity_poly.pdbx_strand_id
1 'polypeptide(L)'
;LKSRKNPHFTINLALQGGGAHGAFTWGVLDALLEDGRLAFEGVSGTSAGAMNAVAMAQGLMTGGRDGAREALEKFWTALAATMPASATVAAADGQNVALAPAFKSMLRWANYFSPDRLNPYDLNPLRDLVTAQIDFERLRAESALKLFVAATNANSGKLRLFRLPELSADAILASACMPTVNRAVEIDGEPYWDGGYAANPAVFPLFYECKCPDILLVLLSPLKHKETPHTVQDIRERVLEFAFTATFLREMRMFAHLREYVDKARFPLGRFERRIAGTYFHVIDAQDFMSDLTAETR
;
A
#
# COMPACT_ATOMS: atom_id res chain seq x y z
N LEU A 1 -34.19 -0.87 7.88
CA LEU A 1 -33.99 -0.55 6.46
C LEU A 1 -33.11 0.71 6.39
N LYS A 2 -31.76 0.55 6.41
CA LYS A 2 -30.83 1.65 6.12
C LYS A 2 -30.97 1.98 4.64
N SER A 3 -31.38 3.22 4.35
CA SER A 3 -31.39 3.78 3.00
C SER A 3 -30.00 3.59 2.38
N ARG A 4 -29.88 2.79 1.32
CA ARG A 4 -28.67 2.75 0.49
C ARG A 4 -28.53 4.12 -0.15
N LYS A 5 -27.69 4.97 0.43
CA LYS A 5 -27.32 6.24 -0.21
C LYS A 5 -26.60 5.90 -1.52
N ASN A 6 -27.14 6.34 -2.64
CA ASN A 6 -26.41 6.28 -3.90
C ASN A 6 -25.12 7.11 -3.75
N PRO A 7 -23.98 6.63 -4.26
CA PRO A 7 -22.74 7.41 -4.21
C PRO A 7 -22.94 8.74 -4.96
N HIS A 8 -22.54 9.84 -4.32
CA HIS A 8 -22.65 11.17 -4.90
C HIS A 8 -21.41 11.55 -5.72
N PHE A 9 -20.25 10.98 -5.36
CA PHE A 9 -18.95 11.32 -5.95
C PHE A 9 -18.15 10.07 -6.25
N THR A 10 -17.42 10.09 -7.34
CA THR A 10 -16.44 9.05 -7.67
C THR A 10 -15.03 9.56 -7.35
N ILE A 11 -14.16 8.70 -6.86
CA ILE A 11 -12.78 9.02 -6.49
C ILE A 11 -11.86 7.83 -6.83
N ASN A 12 -10.61 8.12 -7.11
CA ASN A 12 -9.54 7.11 -7.18
C ASN A 12 -8.77 7.05 -5.87
N LEU A 13 -8.22 5.90 -5.55
CA LEU A 13 -7.42 5.68 -4.34
C LEU A 13 -5.97 5.35 -4.68
N ALA A 14 -5.02 5.99 -4.03
CA ALA A 14 -3.61 5.64 -4.07
C ALA A 14 -3.14 5.29 -2.66
N LEU A 15 -2.89 3.99 -2.43
CA LEU A 15 -2.67 3.40 -1.11
C LEU A 15 -1.20 3.09 -0.90
N GLN A 16 -0.55 3.79 0.03
CA GLN A 16 0.85 3.59 0.36
C GLN A 16 1.07 2.25 1.07
N GLY A 17 2.21 1.63 0.79
CA GLY A 17 2.74 0.50 1.54
C GLY A 17 3.48 0.94 2.79
N GLY A 18 3.50 0.08 3.79
CA GLY A 18 4.16 0.36 5.08
C GLY A 18 4.01 -0.78 6.09
N GLY A 19 3.94 -2.03 5.61
CA GLY A 19 3.83 -3.20 6.49
C GLY A 19 2.60 -3.14 7.39
N ALA A 20 2.79 -3.34 8.69
CA ALA A 20 1.71 -3.34 9.68
C ALA A 20 0.93 -2.00 9.73
N HIS A 21 1.58 -0.89 9.37
CA HIS A 21 0.91 0.41 9.30
C HIS A 21 -0.20 0.48 8.25
N GLY A 22 -0.27 -0.48 7.33
CA GLY A 22 -1.39 -0.65 6.42
C GLY A 22 -2.74 -0.86 7.11
N ALA A 23 -2.77 -1.20 8.40
CA ALA A 23 -3.99 -1.22 9.22
C ALA A 23 -4.63 0.18 9.36
N PHE A 24 -3.84 1.26 9.33
CA PHE A 24 -4.37 2.63 9.24
C PHE A 24 -5.16 2.82 7.94
N THR A 25 -4.62 2.35 6.82
CA THR A 25 -5.32 2.37 5.53
C THR A 25 -6.63 1.58 5.59
N TRP A 26 -6.65 0.41 6.26
CA TRP A 26 -7.90 -0.31 6.52
C TRP A 26 -8.92 0.57 7.25
N GLY A 27 -8.54 1.23 8.35
CA GLY A 27 -9.43 2.13 9.09
C GLY A 27 -9.97 3.27 8.22
N VAL A 28 -9.13 3.87 7.37
CA VAL A 28 -9.56 4.89 6.41
C VAL A 28 -10.58 4.33 5.42
N LEU A 29 -10.30 3.17 4.82
CA LEU A 29 -11.20 2.52 3.86
C LEU A 29 -12.51 2.11 4.52
N ASP A 30 -12.47 1.59 5.74
CA ASP A 30 -13.66 1.23 6.52
C ASP A 30 -14.58 2.44 6.72
N ALA A 31 -14.02 3.57 7.16
CA ALA A 31 -14.77 4.80 7.35
C ALA A 31 -15.37 5.34 6.04
N LEU A 32 -14.63 5.30 4.92
CA LEU A 32 -15.12 5.73 3.61
C LEU A 32 -16.25 4.82 3.08
N LEU A 33 -16.13 3.51 3.32
CA LEU A 33 -17.14 2.53 2.93
C LEU A 33 -18.40 2.67 3.79
N GLU A 34 -18.27 2.94 5.09
CA GLU A 34 -19.37 3.18 6.01
C GLU A 34 -20.15 4.45 5.67
N ASP A 35 -19.44 5.55 5.41
CA ASP A 35 -20.07 6.83 5.02
C ASP A 35 -20.93 6.70 3.76
N GLY A 36 -20.49 5.92 2.81
CA GLY A 36 -21.31 5.51 1.65
C GLY A 36 -21.50 6.56 0.57
N ARG A 37 -20.97 7.76 0.67
CA ARG A 37 -21.11 8.84 -0.31
C ARG A 37 -20.15 8.72 -1.50
N LEU A 38 -19.05 7.95 -1.34
CA LEU A 38 -18.02 7.78 -2.37
C LEU A 38 -18.21 6.48 -3.14
N ALA A 39 -17.99 6.53 -4.45
CA ALA A 39 -17.73 5.40 -5.32
C ALA A 39 -16.25 5.41 -5.73
N PHE A 40 -15.71 4.26 -6.05
CA PHE A 40 -14.31 4.11 -6.42
C PHE A 40 -14.22 3.64 -7.87
N GLU A 41 -13.36 4.29 -8.69
CA GLU A 41 -13.09 3.86 -10.06
C GLU A 41 -11.80 3.05 -10.16
N GLY A 42 -10.71 3.59 -9.62
CA GLY A 42 -9.40 2.96 -9.65
C GLY A 42 -8.73 2.96 -8.29
N VAL A 43 -7.98 1.90 -8.01
CA VAL A 43 -7.18 1.77 -6.79
C VAL A 43 -5.77 1.33 -7.18
N SER A 44 -4.79 2.14 -6.81
CA SER A 44 -3.37 1.81 -6.91
C SER A 44 -2.84 1.52 -5.52
N GLY A 45 -2.12 0.42 -5.36
CA GLY A 45 -1.57 0.02 -4.08
C GLY A 45 -0.17 -0.58 -4.20
N THR A 46 0.61 -0.40 -3.15
CA THR A 46 1.94 -0.97 -3.02
C THR A 46 2.02 -1.72 -1.68
N SER A 47 2.56 -2.95 -1.68
CA SER A 47 2.77 -3.72 -0.44
C SER A 47 1.46 -3.87 0.36
N ALA A 48 1.42 -3.41 1.60
CA ALA A 48 0.19 -3.40 2.42
C ALA A 48 -0.97 -2.63 1.75
N GLY A 49 -0.66 -1.58 0.96
CA GLY A 49 -1.65 -0.87 0.15
C GLY A 49 -2.25 -1.73 -0.95
N ALA A 50 -1.46 -2.62 -1.57
CA ALA A 50 -1.96 -3.58 -2.55
C ALA A 50 -2.87 -4.63 -1.92
N MET A 51 -2.54 -5.09 -0.72
CA MET A 51 -3.39 -6.02 0.05
C MET A 51 -4.74 -5.40 0.39
N ASN A 52 -4.74 -4.16 0.89
CA ASN A 52 -5.96 -3.41 1.13
C ASN A 52 -6.80 -3.26 -0.15
N ALA A 53 -6.16 -2.96 -1.28
CA ALA A 53 -6.84 -2.80 -2.56
C ALA A 53 -7.56 -4.08 -3.01
N VAL A 54 -6.88 -5.24 -2.96
CA VAL A 54 -7.50 -6.50 -3.41
C VAL A 54 -8.53 -7.03 -2.41
N ALA A 55 -8.31 -6.87 -1.10
CA ALA A 55 -9.28 -7.26 -0.08
C ALA A 55 -10.58 -6.43 -0.20
N MET A 56 -10.45 -5.11 -0.37
CA MET A 56 -11.58 -4.23 -0.61
C MET A 56 -12.33 -4.61 -1.90
N ALA A 57 -11.60 -4.86 -3.00
CA ALA A 57 -12.21 -5.22 -4.28
C ALA A 57 -12.94 -6.57 -4.20
N GLN A 58 -12.35 -7.57 -3.56
CA GLN A 58 -12.97 -8.88 -3.29
C GLN A 58 -14.27 -8.72 -2.52
N GLY A 59 -14.26 -7.95 -1.45
CA GLY A 59 -15.44 -7.72 -0.62
C GLY A 59 -16.53 -6.92 -1.34
N LEU A 60 -16.15 -5.92 -2.16
CA LEU A 60 -17.11 -5.17 -2.99
C LEU A 60 -17.87 -6.06 -3.98
N MET A 61 -17.18 -7.05 -4.57
CA MET A 61 -17.82 -8.02 -5.47
C MET A 61 -18.80 -8.95 -4.74
N THR A 62 -18.45 -9.39 -3.52
CA THR A 62 -19.21 -10.42 -2.80
C THR A 62 -20.38 -9.86 -2.00
N GLY A 63 -20.25 -8.67 -1.41
CA GLY A 63 -21.21 -8.09 -0.50
C GLY A 63 -21.36 -6.57 -0.58
N GLY A 64 -20.84 -5.95 -1.65
CA GLY A 64 -20.84 -4.49 -1.76
C GLY A 64 -20.01 -3.85 -0.67
N ARG A 65 -20.43 -2.71 -0.14
CA ARG A 65 -19.66 -1.95 0.87
C ARG A 65 -19.49 -2.70 2.18
N ASP A 66 -20.54 -3.33 2.67
CA ASP A 66 -20.49 -4.10 3.91
C ASP A 66 -19.55 -5.30 3.73
N GLY A 67 -19.62 -6.00 2.58
CA GLY A 67 -18.70 -7.07 2.25
C GLY A 67 -17.25 -6.62 2.12
N ALA A 68 -17.00 -5.39 1.64
CA ALA A 68 -15.65 -4.84 1.59
C ALA A 68 -15.09 -4.55 2.99
N ARG A 69 -15.90 -4.05 3.91
CA ARG A 69 -15.53 -3.83 5.31
C ARG A 69 -15.20 -5.15 5.98
N GLU A 70 -16.05 -6.16 5.83
CA GLU A 70 -15.84 -7.50 6.36
C GLU A 70 -14.57 -8.18 5.79
N ALA A 71 -14.32 -8.03 4.50
CA ALA A 71 -13.12 -8.60 3.85
C ALA A 71 -11.83 -7.96 4.37
N LEU A 72 -11.82 -6.64 4.55
CA LEU A 72 -10.69 -5.91 5.13
C LEU A 72 -10.45 -6.32 6.59
N GLU A 73 -11.48 -6.37 7.40
CA GLU A 73 -11.41 -6.82 8.80
C GLU A 73 -10.87 -8.25 8.90
N LYS A 74 -11.44 -9.16 8.11
CA LYS A 74 -11.01 -10.55 8.06
C LYS A 74 -9.54 -10.68 7.66
N PHE A 75 -9.10 -9.91 6.66
CA PHE A 75 -7.72 -9.94 6.19
C PHE A 75 -6.76 -9.50 7.30
N TRP A 76 -6.98 -8.33 7.90
CA TRP A 76 -6.10 -7.79 8.92
C TRP A 76 -6.11 -8.59 10.23
N THR A 77 -7.27 -9.10 10.65
CA THR A 77 -7.39 -9.99 11.81
C THR A 77 -6.62 -11.30 11.59
N ALA A 78 -6.78 -11.91 10.42
CA ALA A 78 -6.06 -13.13 10.10
C ALA A 78 -4.54 -12.88 9.96
N LEU A 79 -4.13 -11.76 9.39
CA LEU A 79 -2.71 -11.37 9.33
C LEU A 79 -2.13 -11.19 10.74
N ALA A 80 -2.83 -10.50 11.62
CA ALA A 80 -2.41 -10.35 13.02
C ALA A 80 -2.27 -11.69 13.74
N ALA A 81 -3.14 -12.66 13.46
CA ALA A 81 -3.09 -14.00 14.03
C ALA A 81 -1.89 -14.85 13.54
N THR A 82 -1.22 -14.45 12.44
CA THR A 82 0.02 -15.13 12.00
C THR A 82 1.23 -14.78 12.87
N MET A 83 1.17 -13.69 13.64
CA MET A 83 2.24 -13.30 14.55
C MET A 83 2.23 -14.20 15.79
N PRO A 84 3.39 -14.79 16.18
CA PRO A 84 3.46 -15.56 17.40
C PRO A 84 3.08 -14.73 18.63
N ALA A 85 2.28 -15.26 19.52
CA ALA A 85 1.91 -14.55 20.77
C ALA A 85 3.14 -14.14 21.60
N SER A 86 4.25 -14.89 21.49
CA SER A 86 5.53 -14.58 22.13
C SER A 86 6.31 -13.43 21.46
N ALA A 87 5.90 -12.99 20.28
CA ALA A 87 6.57 -11.90 19.55
C ALA A 87 6.22 -10.53 20.12
N THR A 88 5.16 -10.42 20.90
CA THR A 88 4.64 -9.14 21.40
C THR A 88 4.52 -9.12 22.92
N VAL A 89 4.68 -7.93 23.49
CA VAL A 89 4.47 -7.64 24.91
C VAL A 89 3.67 -6.33 25.02
N ALA A 90 2.98 -6.14 26.13
CA ALA A 90 2.36 -4.85 26.40
C ALA A 90 3.44 -3.75 26.44
N ALA A 91 3.24 -2.65 25.75
CA ALA A 91 4.14 -1.51 25.81
C ALA A 91 4.10 -0.86 27.21
N ALA A 92 5.11 -0.05 27.52
CA ALA A 92 5.22 0.60 28.82
C ALA A 92 4.05 1.52 29.19
N ASP A 93 3.30 2.00 28.20
CA ASP A 93 2.09 2.81 28.35
C ASP A 93 0.82 2.01 28.68
N GLY A 94 0.90 0.66 28.62
CA GLY A 94 -0.22 -0.24 28.89
C GLY A 94 -1.37 -0.21 27.86
N GLN A 95 -1.27 0.63 26.83
CA GLN A 95 -2.30 0.80 25.79
C GLN A 95 -1.87 0.25 24.44
N ASN A 96 -0.57 0.14 24.20
CA ASN A 96 0.01 -0.33 22.96
C ASN A 96 0.69 -1.69 23.12
N VAL A 97 0.97 -2.33 21.98
CA VAL A 97 1.70 -3.60 21.91
C VAL A 97 3.07 -3.34 21.29
N ALA A 98 4.12 -3.79 21.93
CA ALA A 98 5.50 -3.68 21.45
C ALA A 98 6.07 -5.07 21.11
N LEU A 99 7.08 -5.10 20.24
CA LEU A 99 7.81 -6.34 19.99
C LEU A 99 8.62 -6.75 21.21
N ALA A 100 8.53 -8.03 21.59
CA ALA A 100 9.29 -8.58 22.69
C ALA A 100 10.80 -8.41 22.45
N PRO A 101 11.60 -8.05 23.50
CA PRO A 101 13.05 -7.84 23.35
C PRO A 101 13.80 -9.03 22.74
N ALA A 102 13.40 -10.24 23.12
CA ALA A 102 13.98 -11.48 22.55
C ALA A 102 13.68 -11.60 21.05
N PHE A 103 12.47 -11.26 20.62
CA PHE A 103 12.07 -11.28 19.22
C PHE A 103 12.79 -10.19 18.41
N LYS A 104 12.93 -8.97 18.96
CA LYS A 104 13.78 -7.92 18.35
C LYS A 104 15.24 -8.38 18.15
N SER A 105 15.80 -9.04 19.17
CA SER A 105 17.15 -9.57 19.07
C SER A 105 17.27 -10.66 17.99
N MET A 106 16.26 -11.54 17.89
CA MET A 106 16.20 -12.55 16.83
C MET A 106 16.14 -11.91 15.44
N LEU A 107 15.30 -10.89 15.24
CA LEU A 107 15.21 -10.16 13.96
C LEU A 107 16.54 -9.46 13.62
N ARG A 108 17.25 -8.90 14.61
CA ARG A 108 18.58 -8.33 14.38
C ARG A 108 19.59 -9.38 13.91
N TRP A 109 19.58 -10.57 14.51
CA TRP A 109 20.41 -11.69 14.07
C TRP A 109 20.02 -12.18 12.69
N ALA A 110 18.73 -12.26 12.38
CA ALA A 110 18.22 -12.66 11.07
C ALA A 110 18.78 -11.78 9.94
N ASN A 111 18.97 -10.48 10.18
CA ASN A 111 19.54 -9.55 9.19
C ASN A 111 20.99 -9.86 8.74
N TYR A 112 21.69 -10.80 9.40
CA TYR A 112 23.01 -11.28 8.98
C TYR A 112 22.95 -12.48 8.04
N PHE A 113 21.78 -13.05 7.83
CA PHE A 113 21.58 -14.22 6.96
C PHE A 113 20.74 -13.86 5.76
N SER A 114 21.01 -14.52 4.63
CA SER A 114 20.15 -14.39 3.45
C SER A 114 18.77 -15.03 3.71
N PRO A 115 17.71 -14.55 3.06
CA PRO A 115 16.38 -15.17 3.13
C PRO A 115 16.39 -16.68 2.84
N ASP A 116 17.24 -17.11 1.91
CA ASP A 116 17.41 -18.53 1.56
C ASP A 116 17.86 -19.40 2.73
N ARG A 117 18.70 -18.85 3.61
CA ARG A 117 19.20 -19.57 4.80
C ARG A 117 18.20 -19.53 5.95
N LEU A 118 17.45 -18.43 6.06
CA LEU A 118 16.44 -18.27 7.12
C LEU A 118 15.18 -19.09 6.84
N ASN A 119 14.80 -19.19 5.57
CA ASN A 119 13.60 -19.88 5.13
C ASN A 119 13.89 -20.84 3.97
N PRO A 120 14.60 -21.96 4.22
CA PRO A 120 15.00 -22.90 3.17
C PRO A 120 13.82 -23.59 2.49
N TYR A 121 12.67 -23.67 3.16
CA TYR A 121 11.44 -24.28 2.64
C TYR A 121 10.50 -23.28 1.97
N ASP A 122 10.88 -22.02 1.89
CA ASP A 122 10.08 -20.94 1.31
C ASP A 122 8.65 -20.84 1.89
N LEU A 123 8.54 -21.04 3.20
CA LEU A 123 7.26 -20.92 3.90
C LEU A 123 6.81 -19.47 3.89
N ASN A 124 5.62 -19.22 3.39
CA ASN A 124 5.08 -17.86 3.29
C ASN A 124 3.63 -17.82 3.80
N PRO A 125 3.40 -17.57 5.10
CA PRO A 125 2.06 -17.49 5.67
C PRO A 125 1.17 -16.44 4.99
N LEU A 126 1.78 -15.38 4.41
CA LEU A 126 1.04 -14.38 3.66
C LEU A 126 0.47 -14.94 2.35
N ARG A 127 1.17 -15.89 1.71
CA ARG A 127 0.67 -16.60 0.53
C ARG A 127 -0.60 -17.36 0.87
N ASP A 128 -0.58 -18.12 1.95
CA ASP A 128 -1.73 -18.90 2.39
C ASP A 128 -2.93 -18.01 2.70
N LEU A 129 -2.68 -16.90 3.39
CA LEU A 129 -3.69 -15.91 3.71
C LEU A 129 -4.32 -15.29 2.44
N VAL A 130 -3.49 -14.82 1.51
CA VAL A 130 -3.93 -14.17 0.28
C VAL A 130 -4.73 -15.15 -0.60
N THR A 131 -4.23 -16.38 -0.77
CA THR A 131 -4.92 -17.40 -1.59
C THR A 131 -6.21 -17.92 -0.97
N ALA A 132 -6.29 -17.94 0.37
CA ALA A 132 -7.52 -18.36 1.07
C ALA A 132 -8.63 -17.30 1.05
N GLN A 133 -8.29 -16.01 0.87
CA GLN A 133 -9.26 -14.94 0.99
C GLN A 133 -9.59 -14.24 -0.33
N ILE A 134 -8.74 -14.34 -1.33
CA ILE A 134 -8.90 -13.64 -2.61
C ILE A 134 -9.10 -14.67 -3.73
N ASP A 135 -10.24 -14.61 -4.38
CA ASP A 135 -10.51 -15.34 -5.61
C ASP A 135 -10.04 -14.51 -6.82
N PHE A 136 -8.81 -14.74 -7.24
CA PHE A 136 -8.20 -13.96 -8.31
C PHE A 136 -8.84 -14.20 -9.67
N GLU A 137 -9.41 -15.36 -9.93
CA GLU A 137 -10.11 -15.62 -11.19
C GLU A 137 -11.37 -14.77 -11.27
N ARG A 138 -12.15 -14.82 -10.22
CA ARG A 138 -13.37 -14.01 -10.12
C ARG A 138 -13.05 -12.52 -10.04
N LEU A 139 -11.98 -12.12 -9.32
CA LEU A 139 -11.54 -10.74 -9.23
C LEU A 139 -11.24 -10.15 -10.62
N ARG A 140 -10.51 -10.90 -11.46
CA ARG A 140 -10.20 -10.47 -12.84
C ARG A 140 -11.44 -10.38 -13.72
N ALA A 141 -12.40 -11.28 -13.53
CA ALA A 141 -13.60 -11.38 -14.37
C ALA A 141 -14.70 -10.36 -13.99
N GLU A 142 -14.87 -10.11 -12.70
CA GLU A 142 -16.09 -9.41 -12.19
C GLU A 142 -15.80 -8.06 -11.54
N SER A 143 -14.54 -7.74 -11.19
CA SER A 143 -14.26 -6.48 -10.49
C SER A 143 -14.60 -5.26 -11.34
N ALA A 144 -15.42 -4.38 -10.79
CA ALA A 144 -15.71 -3.08 -11.39
C ALA A 144 -14.56 -2.06 -11.18
N LEU A 145 -13.63 -2.35 -10.25
CA LEU A 145 -12.48 -1.49 -9.95
C LEU A 145 -11.33 -1.76 -10.91
N LYS A 146 -10.68 -0.71 -11.34
CA LYS A 146 -9.36 -0.79 -11.97
C LYS A 146 -8.31 -0.92 -10.86
N LEU A 147 -7.61 -2.03 -10.82
CA LEU A 147 -6.59 -2.29 -9.82
C LEU A 147 -5.19 -2.17 -10.44
N PHE A 148 -4.29 -1.53 -9.69
CA PHE A 148 -2.89 -1.34 -10.06
C PHE A 148 -2.02 -1.71 -8.87
N VAL A 149 -1.18 -2.72 -9.05
CA VAL A 149 -0.29 -3.23 -8.00
C VAL A 149 1.16 -3.04 -8.44
N ALA A 150 1.92 -2.32 -7.64
CA ALA A 150 3.31 -2.00 -7.92
C ALA A 150 4.24 -3.09 -7.37
N ALA A 151 5.22 -3.51 -8.18
CA ALA A 151 6.36 -4.31 -7.75
C ALA A 151 7.64 -3.76 -8.40
N THR A 152 8.80 -4.10 -7.86
CA THR A 152 10.10 -3.67 -8.36
C THR A 152 10.83 -4.86 -8.98
N ASN A 153 11.19 -4.80 -10.24
CA ASN A 153 12.05 -5.83 -10.84
C ASN A 153 13.42 -5.82 -10.16
N ALA A 154 13.80 -6.94 -9.54
CA ALA A 154 14.99 -7.03 -8.70
C ALA A 154 16.31 -6.87 -9.46
N ASN A 155 16.35 -7.17 -10.77
CA ASN A 155 17.55 -7.09 -11.59
C ASN A 155 17.76 -5.70 -12.21
N SER A 156 16.68 -4.95 -12.44
CA SER A 156 16.76 -3.67 -13.17
C SER A 156 16.35 -2.46 -12.34
N GLY A 157 15.71 -2.66 -11.16
CA GLY A 157 15.12 -1.59 -10.36
C GLY A 157 13.89 -0.93 -11.01
N LYS A 158 13.41 -1.46 -12.14
CA LYS A 158 12.27 -0.88 -12.85
C LYS A 158 10.96 -1.23 -12.17
N LEU A 159 10.04 -0.25 -12.19
CA LEU A 159 8.67 -0.47 -11.79
C LEU A 159 7.99 -1.50 -12.72
N ARG A 160 7.38 -2.51 -12.13
CA ARG A 160 6.36 -3.37 -12.76
C ARG A 160 5.01 -3.02 -12.17
N LEU A 161 4.07 -2.65 -13.01
CA LEU A 161 2.71 -2.38 -12.61
C LEU A 161 1.80 -3.50 -13.12
N PHE A 162 1.31 -4.33 -12.19
CA PHE A 162 0.32 -5.35 -12.49
C PHE A 162 -1.08 -4.72 -12.51
N ARG A 163 -1.77 -4.87 -13.62
CA ARG A 163 -3.16 -4.42 -13.80
C ARG A 163 -4.14 -5.52 -13.46
N LEU A 164 -5.39 -5.19 -13.28
CA LEU A 164 -6.45 -6.14 -12.91
C LEU A 164 -6.39 -7.48 -13.69
N PRO A 165 -6.23 -7.53 -15.03
CA PRO A 165 -6.15 -8.81 -15.75
C PRO A 165 -4.93 -9.68 -15.43
N GLU A 166 -3.88 -9.08 -14.85
CA GLU A 166 -2.60 -9.73 -14.53
C GLU A 166 -2.51 -10.11 -13.03
N LEU A 167 -3.50 -9.72 -12.23
CA LEU A 167 -3.43 -9.95 -10.78
C LEU A 167 -3.50 -11.44 -10.44
N SER A 168 -2.59 -11.83 -9.57
CA SER A 168 -2.45 -13.17 -9.00
C SER A 168 -1.94 -13.07 -7.57
N ALA A 169 -1.94 -14.16 -6.84
CA ALA A 169 -1.30 -14.21 -5.53
C ALA A 169 0.18 -13.80 -5.63
N ASP A 170 0.88 -14.25 -6.66
CA ASP A 170 2.29 -13.91 -6.88
C ASP A 170 2.50 -12.40 -7.11
N ALA A 171 1.61 -11.73 -7.85
CA ALA A 171 1.70 -10.28 -8.05
C ALA A 171 1.56 -9.52 -6.73
N ILE A 172 0.66 -9.95 -5.84
CA ILE A 172 0.48 -9.35 -4.51
C ILE A 172 1.69 -9.63 -3.61
N LEU A 173 2.19 -10.87 -3.63
CA LEU A 173 3.37 -11.25 -2.85
C LEU A 173 4.63 -10.54 -3.36
N ALA A 174 4.78 -10.36 -4.67
CA ALA A 174 5.86 -9.57 -5.26
C ALA A 174 5.83 -8.12 -4.76
N SER A 175 4.63 -7.53 -4.72
CA SER A 175 4.43 -6.16 -4.21
C SER A 175 4.84 -5.99 -2.75
N ALA A 176 4.83 -7.06 -1.95
CA ALA A 176 5.17 -7.06 -0.52
C ALA A 176 6.45 -7.84 -0.19
N CYS A 177 7.23 -8.19 -1.20
CA CYS A 177 8.45 -8.98 -1.05
C CYS A 177 9.64 -8.13 -0.58
N MET A 178 9.81 -7.97 0.70
CA MET A 178 10.99 -7.30 1.28
C MET A 178 12.24 -8.17 1.07
N PRO A 179 13.28 -7.67 0.36
CA PRO A 179 14.45 -8.47 -0.03
C PRO A 179 15.31 -8.96 1.14
N THR A 180 15.18 -8.33 2.30
CA THR A 180 15.89 -8.74 3.52
C THR A 180 15.18 -9.84 4.31
N VAL A 181 13.91 -10.14 3.97
CA VAL A 181 13.06 -11.09 4.69
C VAL A 181 12.64 -12.26 3.81
N ASN A 182 12.32 -11.98 2.55
CA ASN A 182 11.76 -12.94 1.62
C ASN A 182 12.65 -13.13 0.38
N ARG A 183 12.61 -14.33 -0.20
CA ARG A 183 13.14 -14.55 -1.54
C ARG A 183 12.39 -13.71 -2.55
N ALA A 184 13.07 -13.32 -3.64
CA ALA A 184 12.40 -12.64 -4.74
C ALA A 184 11.26 -13.54 -5.29
N VAL A 185 10.13 -12.93 -5.61
CA VAL A 185 9.02 -13.63 -6.24
C VAL A 185 9.26 -13.65 -7.74
N GLU A 186 9.30 -14.84 -8.33
CA GLU A 186 9.46 -14.99 -9.78
C GLU A 186 8.10 -15.00 -10.50
N ILE A 187 7.96 -14.13 -11.50
CA ILE A 187 6.78 -14.05 -12.37
C ILE A 187 7.30 -13.95 -13.81
N ASP A 188 6.90 -14.87 -14.66
CA ASP A 188 7.30 -14.94 -16.07
C ASP A 188 8.83 -14.96 -16.29
N GLY A 189 9.57 -15.58 -15.37
CA GLY A 189 11.03 -15.67 -15.40
C GLY A 189 11.78 -14.42 -14.92
N GLU A 190 11.07 -13.43 -14.40
CA GLU A 190 11.65 -12.21 -13.86
C GLU A 190 11.46 -12.15 -12.33
N PRO A 191 12.51 -11.77 -11.55
CA PRO A 191 12.41 -11.67 -10.11
C PRO A 191 11.88 -10.30 -9.67
N TYR A 192 11.01 -10.29 -8.65
CA TYR A 192 10.41 -9.08 -8.12
C TYR A 192 10.58 -8.95 -6.61
N TRP A 193 10.79 -7.73 -6.20
CA TRP A 193 10.78 -7.23 -4.83
C TRP A 193 9.64 -6.26 -4.59
N ASP A 194 9.47 -5.85 -3.32
CA ASP A 194 8.47 -4.88 -2.88
C ASP A 194 8.42 -3.65 -3.80
N GLY A 195 7.21 -3.28 -4.17
CA GLY A 195 6.96 -2.13 -5.03
C GLY A 195 7.41 -0.81 -4.45
N GLY A 196 7.60 -0.73 -3.13
CA GLY A 196 8.03 0.46 -2.42
C GLY A 196 9.33 1.06 -2.92
N TYR A 197 10.22 0.25 -3.49
CA TYR A 197 11.47 0.75 -4.08
C TYR A 197 11.26 1.50 -5.41
N ALA A 198 10.20 1.19 -6.15
CA ALA A 198 9.94 1.78 -7.46
C ALA A 198 8.77 2.77 -7.48
N ALA A 199 7.71 2.53 -6.69
CA ALA A 199 6.56 3.44 -6.55
C ALA A 199 5.77 3.14 -5.27
N ASN A 200 5.54 4.15 -4.40
CA ASN A 200 4.85 3.93 -3.12
C ASN A 200 4.01 5.14 -2.66
N PRO A 201 2.75 5.23 -3.11
CA PRO A 201 2.10 4.44 -4.16
C PRO A 201 2.44 4.95 -5.58
N ALA A 202 2.12 4.17 -6.61
CA ALA A 202 2.11 4.65 -7.98
C ALA A 202 0.84 5.47 -8.22
N VAL A 203 0.97 6.75 -8.57
CA VAL A 203 -0.17 7.66 -8.80
C VAL A 203 -0.52 7.78 -10.27
N PHE A 204 0.47 7.75 -11.15
CA PHE A 204 0.30 7.96 -12.59
C PHE A 204 -0.71 7.03 -13.27
N PRO A 205 -0.89 5.74 -12.90
CA PRO A 205 -1.87 4.90 -13.57
C PRO A 205 -3.31 5.40 -13.35
N LEU A 206 -3.59 5.96 -12.18
CA LEU A 206 -4.89 6.59 -11.90
C LEU A 206 -5.12 7.83 -12.77
N PHE A 207 -4.07 8.60 -12.99
CA PHE A 207 -4.11 9.75 -13.88
C PHE A 207 -4.33 9.37 -15.35
N TYR A 208 -3.67 8.31 -15.85
CA TYR A 208 -3.73 7.93 -17.27
C TYR A 208 -4.92 7.02 -17.61
N GLU A 209 -5.30 6.12 -16.71
CA GLU A 209 -6.23 5.03 -17.01
C GLU A 209 -7.62 5.21 -16.39
N CYS A 210 -7.78 6.13 -15.41
CA CYS A 210 -9.07 6.44 -14.82
C CYS A 210 -9.67 7.71 -15.41
N LYS A 211 -11.00 7.81 -15.40
CA LYS A 211 -11.73 8.99 -15.89
C LYS A 211 -11.90 10.04 -14.81
N CYS A 212 -12.15 9.59 -13.59
CA CYS A 212 -12.32 10.48 -12.44
C CYS A 212 -11.05 11.30 -12.20
N PRO A 213 -11.17 12.62 -12.03
CA PRO A 213 -10.02 13.49 -11.82
C PRO A 213 -9.54 13.51 -10.35
N ASP A 214 -10.38 13.08 -9.42
CA ASP A 214 -10.09 13.13 -7.99
C ASP A 214 -9.31 11.89 -7.55
N ILE A 215 -8.18 12.10 -6.91
CA ILE A 215 -7.28 11.06 -6.40
C ILE A 215 -7.04 11.29 -4.92
N LEU A 216 -7.49 10.36 -4.08
CA LEU A 216 -7.20 10.34 -2.66
C LEU A 216 -5.92 9.53 -2.40
N LEU A 217 -4.92 10.20 -1.83
CA LEU A 217 -3.68 9.62 -1.36
C LEU A 217 -3.84 9.22 0.11
N VAL A 218 -3.64 7.95 0.44
CA VAL A 218 -3.57 7.47 1.82
C VAL A 218 -2.11 7.17 2.13
N LEU A 219 -1.50 8.02 2.95
CA LEU A 219 -0.06 7.99 3.23
C LEU A 219 0.21 7.49 4.65
N LEU A 220 1.19 6.62 4.76
CA LEU A 220 1.60 5.99 6.02
C LEU A 220 2.91 6.58 6.56
N SER A 221 3.81 6.96 5.65
CA SER A 221 5.10 7.54 6.01
C SER A 221 4.96 9.06 6.18
N PRO A 222 5.56 9.63 7.22
CA PRO A 222 5.55 11.08 7.42
C PRO A 222 6.27 11.78 6.28
N LEU A 223 5.68 12.86 5.78
CA LEU A 223 6.30 13.69 4.73
C LEU A 223 7.43 14.57 5.28
N LYS A 224 7.45 14.79 6.60
CA LYS A 224 8.45 15.60 7.28
C LYS A 224 8.70 15.06 8.68
N HIS A 225 9.98 14.93 9.02
CA HIS A 225 10.41 14.57 10.36
C HIS A 225 10.82 15.80 11.16
N LYS A 226 10.55 15.77 12.46
CA LYS A 226 10.92 16.86 13.38
C LYS A 226 12.41 16.86 13.72
N GLU A 227 13.02 15.66 13.76
CA GLU A 227 14.39 15.47 14.22
C GLU A 227 15.26 14.75 13.21
N THR A 228 16.55 15.08 13.23
CA THR A 228 17.57 14.38 12.45
C THR A 228 18.03 13.14 13.22
N PRO A 229 18.11 11.95 12.59
CA PRO A 229 18.57 10.76 13.28
C PRO A 229 20.05 10.83 13.60
N HIS A 230 20.44 10.36 14.81
CA HIS A 230 21.81 10.40 15.29
C HIS A 230 22.44 9.01 15.51
N THR A 231 21.63 7.97 15.75
CA THR A 231 22.16 6.60 15.88
C THR A 231 22.25 5.93 14.51
N VAL A 232 23.18 4.97 14.37
CA VAL A 232 23.32 4.19 13.14
C VAL A 232 22.02 3.46 12.78
N GLN A 233 21.28 3.01 13.78
CA GLN A 233 20.01 2.32 13.57
C GLN A 233 18.97 3.29 13.00
N ASP A 234 18.74 4.44 13.65
CA ASP A 234 17.77 5.43 13.21
C ASP A 234 18.09 5.99 11.81
N ILE A 235 19.40 6.14 11.51
CA ILE A 235 19.87 6.55 10.19
C ILE A 235 19.49 5.49 9.13
N ARG A 236 19.72 4.20 9.42
CA ARG A 236 19.36 3.11 8.48
C ARG A 236 17.85 3.06 8.23
N GLU A 237 17.05 3.17 9.27
CA GLU A 237 15.58 3.20 9.18
C GLU A 237 15.12 4.40 8.35
N ARG A 238 15.69 5.59 8.60
CA ARG A 238 15.38 6.81 7.84
C ARG A 238 15.79 6.71 6.37
N VAL A 239 16.93 6.11 6.06
CA VAL A 239 17.41 5.88 4.68
C VAL A 239 16.44 4.94 3.95
N LEU A 240 15.99 3.85 4.60
CA LEU A 240 15.01 2.95 4.02
C LEU A 240 13.67 3.65 3.79
N GLU A 241 13.19 4.41 4.75
CA GLU A 241 11.96 5.21 4.62
C GLU A 241 12.06 6.19 3.44
N PHE A 242 13.20 6.88 3.29
CA PHE A 242 13.42 7.75 2.14
C PHE A 242 13.46 6.99 0.82
N ALA A 243 14.04 5.80 0.78
CA ALA A 243 14.02 4.96 -0.42
C ALA A 243 12.57 4.63 -0.84
N PHE A 244 11.69 4.35 0.12
CA PHE A 244 10.29 4.04 -0.11
C PHE A 244 9.40 5.24 -0.47
N THR A 245 9.82 6.45 -0.15
CA THR A 245 9.03 7.68 -0.40
C THR A 245 9.56 8.52 -1.55
N ALA A 246 10.85 8.38 -1.90
CA ALA A 246 11.51 9.24 -2.87
C ALA A 246 10.88 9.22 -4.27
N THR A 247 10.45 8.06 -4.74
CA THR A 247 9.81 7.90 -6.05
C THR A 247 8.45 8.58 -6.10
N PHE A 248 7.63 8.40 -5.07
CA PHE A 248 6.34 9.08 -4.91
C PHE A 248 6.52 10.60 -4.85
N LEU A 249 7.43 11.11 -4.01
CA LEU A 249 7.69 12.56 -3.91
C LEU A 249 8.18 13.15 -5.24
N ARG A 250 8.97 12.40 -6.00
CA ARG A 250 9.43 12.82 -7.34
C ARG A 250 8.27 12.89 -8.32
N GLU A 251 7.38 11.91 -8.29
CA GLU A 251 6.17 11.86 -9.11
C GLU A 251 5.25 13.06 -8.79
N MET A 252 4.97 13.30 -7.52
CA MET A 252 4.13 14.42 -7.08
C MET A 252 4.74 15.78 -7.41
N ARG A 253 6.06 15.92 -7.32
CA ARG A 253 6.76 17.13 -7.75
C ARG A 253 6.60 17.37 -9.26
N MET A 254 6.65 16.31 -10.06
CA MET A 254 6.42 16.42 -11.51
C MET A 254 5.00 16.89 -11.80
N PHE A 255 3.98 16.34 -11.13
CA PHE A 255 2.60 16.81 -11.26
C PHE A 255 2.47 18.30 -10.88
N ALA A 256 3.10 18.73 -9.79
CA ALA A 256 3.07 20.12 -9.36
C ALA A 256 3.68 21.06 -10.39
N HIS A 257 4.83 20.72 -10.97
CA HIS A 257 5.47 21.52 -12.03
C HIS A 257 4.64 21.56 -13.32
N LEU A 258 4.09 20.42 -13.73
CA LEU A 258 3.21 20.37 -14.91
C LEU A 258 1.96 21.22 -14.68
N ARG A 259 1.38 21.20 -13.50
CA ARG A 259 0.24 22.04 -13.12
C ARG A 259 0.58 23.52 -13.20
N GLU A 260 1.70 23.93 -12.60
CA GLU A 260 2.18 25.30 -12.64
C GLU A 260 2.42 25.78 -14.09
N TYR A 261 2.98 24.91 -14.94
CA TYR A 261 3.20 25.20 -16.36
C TYR A 261 1.86 25.42 -17.09
N VAL A 262 0.89 24.54 -16.86
CA VAL A 262 -0.44 24.61 -17.48
C VAL A 262 -1.20 25.86 -17.01
N ASP A 263 -1.14 26.19 -15.71
CA ASP A 263 -1.83 27.36 -15.15
C ASP A 263 -1.27 28.70 -15.69
N LYS A 264 -0.01 28.73 -16.13
CA LYS A 264 0.63 29.89 -16.77
C LYS A 264 0.49 29.93 -18.30
N ALA A 265 -0.12 28.90 -18.91
CA ALA A 265 -0.23 28.80 -20.36
C ALA A 265 -1.12 29.92 -20.92
N ARG A 266 -0.64 30.55 -22.00
CA ARG A 266 -1.37 31.61 -22.74
C ARG A 266 -1.98 31.10 -24.05
N PHE A 267 -2.00 29.80 -24.28
CA PHE A 267 -2.55 29.14 -25.46
C PHE A 267 -3.72 28.23 -25.09
N PRO A 268 -4.58 27.85 -26.04
CA PRO A 268 -5.66 26.90 -25.75
C PRO A 268 -5.10 25.56 -25.30
N LEU A 269 -5.60 25.07 -24.16
CA LEU A 269 -5.15 23.81 -23.56
C LEU A 269 -5.60 22.61 -24.41
N GLY A 270 -4.67 21.71 -24.70
CA GLY A 270 -4.92 20.41 -25.30
C GLY A 270 -5.59 19.43 -24.34
N ARG A 271 -5.78 18.18 -24.75
CA ARG A 271 -6.42 17.15 -23.94
C ARG A 271 -5.60 16.82 -22.68
N PHE A 272 -4.28 16.76 -22.82
CA PHE A 272 -3.37 16.43 -21.74
C PHE A 272 -3.32 17.55 -20.69
N GLU A 273 -3.17 18.80 -21.13
CA GLU A 273 -3.13 19.97 -20.24
C GLU A 273 -4.45 20.14 -19.48
N ARG A 274 -5.60 19.92 -20.14
CA ARG A 274 -6.90 19.92 -19.47
C ARG A 274 -6.99 18.82 -18.41
N ARG A 275 -6.39 17.65 -18.68
CA ARG A 275 -6.35 16.55 -17.72
C ARG A 275 -5.52 16.93 -16.48
N ILE A 276 -4.34 17.54 -16.68
CA ILE A 276 -3.51 18.05 -15.59
C ILE A 276 -4.25 19.14 -14.80
N ALA A 277 -4.82 20.13 -15.48
CA ALA A 277 -5.56 21.21 -14.85
C ALA A 277 -6.77 20.72 -14.03
N GLY A 278 -7.41 19.65 -14.49
CA GLY A 278 -8.60 19.08 -13.84
C GLY A 278 -8.32 18.00 -12.81
N THR A 279 -7.06 17.60 -12.58
CA THR A 279 -6.75 16.57 -11.57
C THR A 279 -6.58 17.20 -10.19
N TYR A 280 -7.23 16.62 -9.19
CA TYR A 280 -7.21 17.06 -7.80
C TYR A 280 -6.67 15.95 -6.90
N PHE A 281 -5.72 16.31 -6.04
CA PHE A 281 -5.15 15.43 -5.04
C PHE A 281 -5.71 15.77 -3.67
N HIS A 282 -6.23 14.74 -3.00
CA HIS A 282 -6.67 14.78 -1.62
C HIS A 282 -5.74 13.89 -0.81
N VAL A 283 -5.46 14.24 0.43
CA VAL A 283 -4.52 13.51 1.27
C VAL A 283 -5.16 13.17 2.61
N ILE A 284 -5.05 11.92 3.00
CA ILE A 284 -5.21 11.47 4.38
C ILE A 284 -3.85 10.85 4.75
N ASP A 285 -3.18 11.42 5.73
CA ASP A 285 -1.90 10.91 6.21
C ASP A 285 -1.98 10.45 7.66
N ALA A 286 -1.11 9.52 7.99
CA ALA A 286 -1.01 8.95 9.33
C ALA A 286 -0.03 9.72 10.23
N GLN A 287 0.50 10.88 9.80
CA GLN A 287 1.62 11.56 10.46
C GLN A 287 1.32 11.86 11.93
N ASP A 288 0.17 12.46 12.23
CA ASP A 288 -0.20 12.80 13.61
C ASP A 288 -0.49 11.55 14.44
N PHE A 289 -1.15 10.56 13.85
CA PHE A 289 -1.43 9.27 14.50
C PHE A 289 -0.16 8.46 14.75
N MET A 290 0.77 8.45 13.78
CA MET A 290 2.01 7.67 13.86
C MET A 290 3.12 8.36 14.65
N SER A 291 3.01 9.67 14.91
CA SER A 291 4.00 10.40 15.70
C SER A 291 4.08 9.89 17.13
N ASP A 292 2.98 9.36 17.65
CA ASP A 292 2.86 8.81 19.00
C ASP A 292 3.28 7.33 19.08
N LEU A 293 3.42 6.67 17.92
CA LEU A 293 3.96 5.31 17.85
C LEU A 293 5.48 5.38 17.86
N THR A 294 6.10 4.75 18.86
CA THR A 294 7.56 4.67 18.95
C THR A 294 8.15 3.93 17.74
N ALA A 295 9.42 4.19 17.41
CA ALA A 295 10.16 3.46 16.37
C ALA A 295 10.12 1.93 16.55
N GLU A 296 9.71 1.46 17.71
CA GLU A 296 9.57 0.05 18.08
C GLU A 296 8.35 -0.65 17.50
N THR A 297 7.35 0.11 17.05
CA THR A 297 6.11 -0.41 16.45
C THR A 297 6.08 -0.28 14.92
N ARG A 298 7.14 0.29 14.34
CA ARG A 298 7.32 0.42 12.88
C ARG A 298 7.82 -0.84 12.22
#